data_c626f9e67473cd628cf22a3554bb0419
#
_entry.id   c626f9e67473cd628cf22a3554bb0419
#
_cell.length_a   1.000
_cell.length_b   1.000
_cell.length_c   1.000
_cell.angle_alpha   90.00
_cell.angle_beta   90.00
_cell.angle_gamma   90.00
#
_symmetry.space_group_name_H-M   'P 1'
#
loop_
_entity.id
_entity.type
_entity.pdbx_description
1 polymer ?
#
loop_
_entity_poly.entity_id
_entity_poly.type
_entity_poly.pdbx_seq_one_letter_code
_entity_poly.pdbx_strand_id
1 'polypeptide(L)'
;MSVVAIMIHVADVEAGLLWYQRAFPSAKRKSIAEPFFEYLDLDGTSIEIVLADEKVASGAAGSVAYWYVANFASALQHMQSIGATLYRGPAEIEDGKRMCQVRDPWGNCIGLRG
;
A
#
# COMPACT_ATOMS: atom_id res chain seq x y z
N MET A 1 12.22 13.86 -12.17
CA MET A 1 11.43 13.86 -10.92
C MET A 1 10.75 12.50 -10.78
N SER A 2 10.85 11.89 -9.63
CA SER A 2 10.27 10.56 -9.38
C SER A 2 9.65 10.54 -7.98
N VAL A 3 8.72 9.60 -7.75
CA VAL A 3 8.16 9.37 -6.41
C VAL A 3 9.21 8.62 -5.59
N VAL A 4 9.68 9.21 -4.50
CA VAL A 4 10.70 8.60 -3.64
C VAL A 4 10.11 7.98 -2.38
N ALA A 5 8.97 8.46 -1.94
CA ALA A 5 8.32 7.95 -0.74
C ALA A 5 6.80 8.08 -0.84
N ILE A 6 6.10 7.13 -0.24
CA ILE A 6 4.64 7.17 -0.04
C ILE A 6 4.41 7.00 1.45
N MET A 7 3.74 7.97 2.06
CA MET A 7 3.44 7.96 3.48
C MET A 7 2.02 7.47 3.71
N ILE A 8 1.87 6.48 4.56
CA ILE A 8 0.59 5.83 4.85
C ILE A 8 0.30 5.97 6.33
N HIS A 9 -0.88 6.49 6.66
CA HIS A 9 -1.28 6.80 8.03
C HIS A 9 -2.13 5.68 8.60
N VAL A 10 -1.74 5.18 9.77
CA VAL A 10 -2.37 4.04 10.44
C VAL A 10 -2.53 4.34 11.93
N ALA A 11 -3.39 3.57 12.60
CA ALA A 11 -3.61 3.72 14.03
C ALA A 11 -2.49 3.05 14.87
N ASP A 12 -1.83 2.04 14.32
CA ASP A 12 -0.76 1.28 15.00
C ASP A 12 0.37 1.04 14.00
N VAL A 13 1.50 1.70 14.22
CA VAL A 13 2.62 1.70 13.27
C VAL A 13 3.22 0.30 13.10
N GLU A 14 3.46 -0.42 14.19
CA GLU A 14 4.04 -1.77 14.09
C GLU A 14 3.11 -2.74 13.36
N ALA A 15 1.82 -2.70 13.67
CA ALA A 15 0.82 -3.49 12.96
C ALA A 15 0.77 -3.11 11.48
N GLY A 16 0.90 -1.83 11.17
CA GLY A 16 0.95 -1.33 9.79
C GLY A 16 2.16 -1.82 9.03
N LEU A 17 3.34 -1.76 9.63
CA LEU A 17 4.57 -2.26 9.00
C LEU A 17 4.45 -3.76 8.70
N LEU A 18 3.96 -4.55 9.64
CA LEU A 18 3.77 -5.99 9.43
C LEU A 18 2.74 -6.27 8.34
N TRP A 19 1.62 -5.56 8.35
CA TRP A 19 0.58 -5.77 7.34
C TRP A 19 1.07 -5.42 5.93
N TYR A 20 1.71 -4.26 5.77
CA TYR A 20 2.21 -3.83 4.46
C TYR A 20 3.35 -4.69 3.96
N GLN A 21 4.17 -5.26 4.84
CA GLN A 21 5.19 -6.23 4.47
C GLN A 21 4.56 -7.51 3.91
N ARG A 22 3.41 -7.92 4.44
CA ARG A 22 2.62 -9.04 3.90
C ARG A 22 1.93 -8.67 2.60
N ALA A 23 1.44 -7.44 2.48
CA ALA A 23 0.79 -6.94 1.27
C ALA A 23 1.76 -6.86 0.10
N PHE A 24 3.00 -6.44 0.37
CA PHE A 24 4.07 -6.32 -0.62
C PHE A 24 5.23 -7.25 -0.23
N PRO A 25 5.15 -8.55 -0.59
CA PRO A 25 6.13 -9.52 -0.09
C PRO A 25 7.58 -9.24 -0.51
N SER A 26 7.80 -8.51 -1.61
CA SER A 26 9.14 -8.12 -2.05
C SER A 26 9.69 -6.90 -1.29
N ALA A 27 8.87 -6.23 -0.50
CA ALA A 27 9.34 -5.07 0.28
C ALA A 27 10.30 -5.52 1.37
N LYS A 28 11.36 -4.73 1.56
CA LYS A 28 12.40 -5.00 2.56
C LYS A 28 12.26 -4.01 3.70
N ARG A 29 12.12 -4.52 4.93
CA ARG A 29 12.07 -3.67 6.10
C ARG A 29 13.47 -3.17 6.42
N LYS A 30 13.63 -1.85 6.48
CA LYS A 30 14.89 -1.18 6.73
C LYS A 30 14.74 -0.15 7.83
N SER A 31 15.86 0.28 8.40
CA SER A 31 15.87 1.30 9.43
C SER A 31 17.03 2.26 9.21
N ILE A 32 16.87 3.48 9.69
CA ILE A 32 17.93 4.46 9.86
C ILE A 32 18.12 4.71 11.35
N ALA A 33 19.35 5.03 11.76
CA ALA A 33 19.71 5.08 13.18
C ALA A 33 19.44 6.45 13.82
N GLU A 34 19.55 7.55 13.05
CA GLU A 34 19.38 8.90 13.60
C GLU A 34 18.66 9.85 12.65
N PRO A 35 17.41 10.24 13.01
CA PRO A 35 16.61 9.65 14.08
C PRO A 35 16.23 8.20 13.75
N PHE A 36 15.94 7.40 14.77
CA PHE A 36 15.51 6.01 14.52
C PHE A 36 14.17 6.02 13.77
N PHE A 37 14.17 5.35 12.63
CA PHE A 37 12.99 5.29 11.77
C PHE A 37 13.02 4.01 10.96
N GLU A 38 11.93 3.25 10.99
CA GLU A 38 11.76 2.05 10.17
C GLU A 38 10.83 2.32 9.00
N TYR A 39 11.13 1.73 7.86
CA TYR A 39 10.33 1.86 6.64
C TYR A 39 10.43 0.59 5.80
N LEU A 40 9.59 0.51 4.77
CA LEU A 40 9.64 -0.58 3.81
C LEU A 40 10.21 -0.05 2.49
N ASP A 41 11.27 -0.67 2.00
CA ASP A 41 11.83 -0.36 0.69
C ASP A 41 11.19 -1.30 -0.33
N LEU A 42 10.43 -0.71 -1.26
CA LEU A 42 9.79 -1.44 -2.34
C LEU A 42 10.35 -0.93 -3.67
N ASP A 43 11.35 -1.64 -4.17
CA ASP A 43 12.00 -1.33 -5.45
C ASP A 43 12.47 0.12 -5.57
N GLY A 44 13.04 0.65 -4.49
CA GLY A 44 13.58 2.00 -4.43
C GLY A 44 12.61 3.07 -3.99
N THR A 45 11.33 2.75 -3.83
CA THR A 45 10.34 3.67 -3.22
C THR A 45 10.19 3.33 -1.75
N SER A 46 10.31 4.33 -0.89
CA SER A 46 10.11 4.16 0.55
C SER A 46 8.63 4.16 0.88
N ILE A 47 8.16 3.10 1.51
CA ILE A 47 6.81 3.04 2.07
C ILE A 47 6.94 3.35 3.56
N GLU A 48 6.41 4.49 3.98
CA GLU A 48 6.57 5.03 5.32
C GLU A 48 5.26 4.92 6.07
N ILE A 49 5.23 4.05 7.05
CA ILE A 49 4.04 3.80 7.86
C ILE A 49 4.15 4.69 9.10
N VAL A 50 3.21 5.60 9.25
CA VAL A 50 3.24 6.61 10.30
C VAL A 50 1.91 6.67 11.05
N LEU A 51 1.95 7.19 12.26
CA LEU A 51 0.75 7.34 13.07
C LEU A 51 -0.17 8.40 12.49
N ALA A 52 -1.44 8.06 12.32
CA ALA A 52 -2.46 9.02 11.93
C ALA A 52 -2.68 10.06 13.03
N ASP A 53 -2.97 11.29 12.63
CA ASP A 53 -3.24 12.39 13.55
C ASP A 53 -4.44 13.22 13.07
N GLU A 54 -4.68 14.36 13.75
CA GLU A 54 -5.81 15.22 13.40
C GLU A 54 -5.68 15.88 12.03
N LYS A 55 -4.45 16.12 11.58
CA LYS A 55 -4.20 16.75 10.27
C LYS A 55 -4.28 15.77 9.13
N VAL A 56 -3.75 14.55 9.35
CA VAL A 56 -3.72 13.51 8.31
C VAL A 56 -4.23 12.21 8.91
N ALA A 57 -5.46 11.90 8.60
CA ALA A 57 -6.12 10.69 9.05
C ALA A 57 -5.90 9.55 8.06
N SER A 58 -6.14 8.32 8.51
CA SER A 58 -6.29 7.17 7.61
C SER A 58 -7.55 7.32 6.78
N GLY A 59 -7.56 6.78 5.56
CA GLY A 59 -8.77 6.77 4.75
C GLY A 59 -8.50 6.72 3.26
N ALA A 60 -9.57 6.65 2.48
CA ALA A 60 -9.53 6.51 1.03
C ALA A 60 -9.64 7.84 0.27
N ALA A 61 -9.69 8.96 0.98
CA ALA A 61 -9.81 10.27 0.35
C ALA A 61 -8.48 10.75 -0.24
N GLY A 62 -8.54 11.48 -1.34
CA GLY A 62 -7.39 12.09 -1.97
C GLY A 62 -6.70 11.17 -2.98
N SER A 63 -5.38 11.09 -2.91
CA SER A 63 -4.58 10.37 -3.89
C SER A 63 -4.55 8.87 -3.64
N VAL A 64 -4.48 8.11 -4.72
CA VAL A 64 -4.32 6.66 -4.67
C VAL A 64 -3.07 6.28 -5.45
N ALA A 65 -2.15 5.56 -4.81
CA ALA A 65 -1.01 4.99 -5.49
C ALA A 65 -1.43 3.67 -6.14
N TYR A 66 -1.12 3.51 -7.43
CA TYR A 66 -1.32 2.26 -8.16
C TYR A 66 -0.01 1.51 -8.28
N TRP A 67 -0.07 0.23 -7.96
CA TRP A 67 1.08 -0.66 -8.01
C TRP A 67 0.89 -1.62 -9.18
N TYR A 68 1.93 -1.76 -9.99
CA TYR A 68 1.92 -2.78 -11.04
C TYR A 68 2.05 -4.16 -10.41
N VAL A 69 1.19 -5.08 -10.83
CA VAL A 69 1.23 -6.49 -10.42
C VAL A 69 1.29 -7.38 -11.65
N ALA A 70 2.17 -8.36 -11.63
CA ALA A 70 2.38 -9.24 -12.78
C ALA A 70 1.18 -10.16 -13.03
N ASN A 71 0.48 -10.57 -11.96
CA ASN A 71 -0.74 -11.38 -12.07
C ASN A 71 -1.84 -10.70 -11.25
N PHE A 72 -2.78 -10.06 -11.95
CA PHE A 72 -3.81 -9.26 -11.30
C PHE A 72 -4.72 -10.11 -10.39
N ALA A 73 -5.21 -11.24 -10.89
CA ALA A 73 -6.14 -12.08 -10.13
C ALA A 73 -5.50 -12.60 -8.85
N SER A 74 -4.24 -13.06 -8.93
CA SER A 74 -3.51 -13.55 -7.76
C SER A 74 -3.23 -12.43 -6.76
N ALA A 75 -2.88 -11.24 -7.25
CA ALA A 75 -2.59 -10.09 -6.38
C ALA A 75 -3.85 -9.66 -5.62
N LEU A 76 -4.99 -9.57 -6.29
CA LEU A 76 -6.25 -9.21 -5.64
C LEU A 76 -6.64 -10.27 -4.61
N GLN A 77 -6.54 -11.55 -4.96
CA GLN A 77 -6.84 -12.63 -4.03
C GLN A 77 -5.93 -12.59 -2.80
N HIS A 78 -4.64 -12.34 -3.01
CA HIS A 78 -3.69 -12.21 -1.91
C HIS A 78 -4.08 -11.07 -0.97
N MET A 79 -4.39 -9.90 -1.50
CA MET A 79 -4.81 -8.75 -0.70
C MET A 79 -6.04 -9.07 0.13
N GLN A 80 -7.04 -9.71 -0.47
CA GLN A 80 -8.26 -10.11 0.24
C GLN A 80 -7.96 -11.14 1.33
N SER A 81 -7.03 -12.06 1.09
CA SER A 81 -6.68 -13.10 2.06
C SER A 81 -6.00 -12.55 3.31
N ILE A 82 -5.36 -11.38 3.23
CA ILE A 82 -4.70 -10.73 4.37
C ILE A 82 -5.52 -9.58 4.97
N GLY A 83 -6.80 -9.47 4.60
CA GLY A 83 -7.75 -8.56 5.23
C GLY A 83 -8.07 -7.27 4.49
N ALA A 84 -7.59 -7.09 3.26
CA ALA A 84 -8.02 -5.97 2.45
C ALA A 84 -9.43 -6.22 1.90
N THR A 85 -10.19 -5.15 1.72
CA THR A 85 -11.53 -5.22 1.13
C THR A 85 -11.54 -4.57 -0.24
N LEU A 86 -12.21 -5.20 -1.20
CA LEU A 86 -12.38 -4.62 -2.52
C LEU A 86 -13.22 -3.34 -2.40
N TYR A 87 -12.71 -2.25 -2.96
CA TYR A 87 -13.34 -0.94 -2.85
C TYR A 87 -13.86 -0.44 -4.19
N ARG A 88 -13.13 -0.66 -5.29
CA ARG A 88 -13.52 -0.24 -6.62
C ARG A 88 -13.02 -1.22 -7.68
N GLY A 89 -13.84 -1.52 -8.67
CA GLY A 89 -13.52 -2.45 -9.75
C GLY A 89 -13.74 -3.91 -9.33
N PRO A 90 -13.11 -4.89 -9.99
CA PRO A 90 -12.16 -4.77 -11.10
C PRO A 90 -12.78 -4.18 -12.38
N ALA A 91 -11.96 -3.46 -13.14
CA ALA A 91 -12.35 -2.92 -14.43
C ALA A 91 -11.25 -3.19 -15.45
N GLU A 92 -11.66 -3.42 -16.70
CA GLU A 92 -10.71 -3.53 -17.80
C GLU A 92 -10.21 -2.15 -18.20
N ILE A 93 -8.91 -2.10 -18.49
CA ILE A 93 -8.25 -0.90 -19.02
C ILE A 93 -7.51 -1.27 -20.30
N GLU A 94 -6.70 -0.36 -20.85
CA GLU A 94 -5.96 -0.59 -22.09
C GLU A 94 -5.01 -1.79 -22.02
N ASP A 95 -4.68 -2.35 -23.17
CA ASP A 95 -3.72 -3.44 -23.35
C ASP A 95 -4.10 -4.75 -22.62
N GLY A 96 -5.41 -5.00 -22.47
CA GLY A 96 -5.89 -6.22 -21.84
C GLY A 96 -5.63 -6.30 -20.34
N LYS A 97 -5.21 -5.19 -19.72
CA LYS A 97 -4.97 -5.11 -18.29
C LYS A 97 -6.22 -4.79 -17.51
N ARG A 98 -6.15 -4.95 -16.21
CA ARG A 98 -7.24 -4.63 -15.28
C ARG A 98 -6.75 -3.72 -14.18
N MET A 99 -7.68 -3.05 -13.53
CA MET A 99 -7.41 -2.23 -12.36
C MET A 99 -8.46 -2.46 -11.28
N CYS A 100 -8.06 -2.28 -10.05
CA CYS A 100 -8.98 -2.20 -8.91
C CYS A 100 -8.37 -1.33 -7.81
N GLN A 101 -9.20 -1.04 -6.82
CA GLN A 101 -8.75 -0.46 -5.57
C GLN A 101 -9.23 -1.34 -4.43
N VAL A 102 -8.35 -1.58 -3.47
CA VAL A 102 -8.66 -2.27 -2.22
C VAL A 102 -8.40 -1.32 -1.06
N ARG A 103 -9.05 -1.57 0.07
CA ARG A 103 -8.80 -0.82 1.30
C ARG A 103 -8.04 -1.71 2.27
N ASP A 104 -7.02 -1.13 2.88
CA ASP A 104 -6.28 -1.80 3.94
C ASP A 104 -7.13 -1.89 5.23
N PRO A 105 -6.66 -2.55 6.30
CA PRO A 105 -7.42 -2.64 7.55
C PRO A 105 -7.73 -1.30 8.23
N TRP A 106 -7.01 -0.25 7.89
CA TRP A 106 -7.23 1.11 8.41
C TRP A 106 -8.07 1.97 7.47
N GLY A 107 -8.47 1.41 6.33
CA GLY A 107 -9.30 2.10 5.34
C GLY A 107 -8.54 2.88 4.29
N ASN A 108 -7.20 2.82 4.25
CA ASN A 108 -6.40 3.46 3.21
C ASN A 108 -6.56 2.72 1.89
N CYS A 109 -6.51 3.46 0.78
CA CYS A 109 -6.74 2.92 -0.55
C CYS A 109 -5.44 2.48 -1.20
N ILE A 110 -5.45 1.28 -1.77
CA ILE A 110 -4.34 0.72 -2.54
C ILE A 110 -4.87 0.40 -3.94
N GLY A 111 -4.22 0.95 -4.97
CA GLY A 111 -4.54 0.64 -6.35
C GLY A 111 -3.67 -0.48 -6.91
N LEU A 112 -4.28 -1.38 -7.68
CA LEU A 112 -3.58 -2.46 -8.37
C LEU A 112 -3.85 -2.36 -9.86
N ARG A 113 -2.83 -2.55 -10.68
CA ARG A 113 -2.91 -2.63 -12.14
C ARG A 113 -2.06 -3.77 -12.68
N GLY A 114 -2.64 -4.48 -13.60
CA GLY A 114 -1.88 -5.55 -14.24
C GLY A 114 -2.68 -6.45 -15.16
#